data_602521083c583b55367882f9d0a74f5e
#
_entry.id   602521083c583b55367882f9d0a74f5e
#
_cell.length_a   1.000
_cell.length_b   1.000
_cell.length_c   1.000
_cell.angle_alpha   90.00
_cell.angle_beta   90.00
_cell.angle_gamma   90.00
#
_symmetry.space_group_name_H-M   'P 1'
#
loop_
_entity.id
_entity.type
_entity.pdbx_description
1 polymer ?
#
loop_
_entity_poly.entity_id
_entity_poly.type
_entity_poly.pdbx_seq_one_letter_code
_entity_poly.pdbx_strand_id
1 'polypeptide(L)'
;MPIIVSYDTIIGMNPPFIITPNILKSVTDISLLLGKYEGLQFPSPTIALRRENKIRTIYSSLVIEGNNLSKEQVTALLDGKPVIGKKKDIQEVQNAIKAYDLFSTYNPNSLKSFLSAHKVMLEHLVDDAGKI
;
A
#
# COMPACT_ATOMS: atom_id res chain seq x y z
N MET A 1 3.30 18.67 29.73
CA MET A 1 4.32 17.63 29.84
C MET A 1 4.19 16.76 28.57
N PRO A 2 5.22 16.63 27.72
CA PRO A 2 5.10 15.81 26.53
C PRO A 2 5.03 14.34 26.94
N ILE A 3 4.06 13.62 26.41
CA ILE A 3 3.96 12.17 26.59
C ILE A 3 5.02 11.56 25.67
N ILE A 4 6.12 11.12 26.25
CA ILE A 4 7.15 10.35 25.52
C ILE A 4 6.63 8.92 25.43
N VAL A 5 6.27 8.49 24.25
CA VAL A 5 5.94 7.09 23.97
C VAL A 5 7.25 6.34 23.79
N SER A 6 7.53 5.36 24.64
CA SER A 6 8.77 4.61 24.60
C SER A 6 8.86 3.64 23.42
N TYR A 7 10.08 3.36 22.99
CA TYR A 7 10.47 2.63 21.78
C TYR A 7 10.17 1.12 21.77
N ASP A 8 9.47 0.59 22.76
CA ASP A 8 9.51 -0.84 23.06
C ASP A 8 8.61 -1.73 22.27
N THR A 9 8.19 -1.29 21.12
CA THR A 9 7.30 -2.18 20.43
C THR A 9 7.24 -1.96 18.94
N ILE A 10 8.38 -2.08 18.21
CA ILE A 10 8.15 -2.27 16.79
C ILE A 10 8.13 -3.70 16.38
N ILE A 11 7.58 -4.29 16.36
CA ILE A 11 7.11 -5.57 16.49
C ILE A 11 6.65 -5.57 17.89
N GLY A 12 5.59 -4.89 17.97
CA GLY A 12 5.14 -4.14 19.01
C GLY A 12 5.87 -2.84 19.28
N MET A 13 6.44 -2.04 18.42
CA MET A 13 6.96 -0.70 18.72
C MET A 13 6.06 0.35 18.14
N ASN A 14 5.62 1.26 18.97
CA ASN A 14 5.11 2.53 18.47
C ASN A 14 6.28 3.33 17.88
N PRO A 15 6.17 3.85 16.67
CA PRO A 15 7.19 4.75 16.14
C PRO A 15 7.41 5.92 17.10
N PRO A 16 8.65 6.42 17.24
CA PRO A 16 8.96 7.50 18.16
C PRO A 16 8.28 8.79 17.69
N PHE A 17 7.27 9.21 18.40
CA PHE A 17 6.64 10.50 18.18
C PHE A 17 6.17 11.12 19.50
N ILE A 18 6.08 12.47 19.50
CA ILE A 18 5.51 13.24 20.60
C ILE A 18 4.16 13.75 20.12
N ILE A 19 3.11 13.48 20.89
CA ILE A 19 1.79 14.03 20.59
C ILE A 19 1.83 15.52 20.89
N THR A 20 1.82 16.31 19.83
CA THR A 20 1.75 17.77 19.91
C THR A 20 0.30 18.25 19.79
N PRO A 21 -0.03 19.50 20.21
CA PRO A 21 -1.34 20.08 19.97
C PRO A 21 -1.75 20.07 18.49
N ASN A 22 -0.79 20.22 17.56
CA ASN A 22 -1.05 20.17 16.12
C ASN A 22 -1.45 18.76 15.66
N ILE A 23 -0.76 17.72 16.15
CA ILE A 23 -1.13 16.33 15.86
C ILE A 23 -2.55 16.05 16.39
N LEU A 24 -2.84 16.44 17.63
CA LEU A 24 -4.16 16.24 18.21
C LEU A 24 -5.26 16.97 17.41
N LYS A 25 -5.01 18.21 17.01
CA LYS A 25 -5.92 18.96 16.15
C LYS A 25 -6.15 18.25 14.82
N SER A 26 -5.09 17.81 14.14
CA SER A 26 -5.19 17.09 12.86
C SER A 26 -5.98 15.80 12.98
N VAL A 27 -5.75 15.02 14.04
CA VAL A 27 -6.52 13.78 14.30
C VAL A 27 -8.01 14.10 14.52
N THR A 28 -8.31 15.17 15.27
CA THR A 28 -9.68 15.61 15.49
C THR A 28 -10.36 16.03 14.19
N ASP A 29 -9.67 16.84 13.37
CA ASP A 29 -10.20 17.31 12.08
C ASP A 29 -10.47 16.12 11.13
N ILE A 30 -9.54 15.15 11.06
CA ILE A 30 -9.71 13.91 10.27
C ILE A 30 -10.92 13.10 10.79
N SER A 31 -11.02 12.89 12.09
CA SER A 31 -12.13 12.13 12.69
C SER A 31 -13.48 12.77 12.40
N LEU A 32 -13.55 14.12 12.45
CA LEU A 32 -14.75 14.86 12.10
C LEU A 32 -15.14 14.68 10.62
N LEU A 33 -14.15 14.73 9.72
CA LEU A 33 -14.39 14.52 8.29
C LEU A 33 -14.85 13.08 8.00
N LEU A 34 -14.24 12.08 8.63
CA LEU A 34 -14.66 10.69 8.52
C LEU A 34 -16.10 10.48 9.02
N GLY A 35 -16.43 11.04 10.19
CA GLY A 35 -17.79 10.95 10.70
C GLY A 35 -18.84 11.61 9.80
N LYS A 36 -18.50 12.76 9.18
CA LYS A 36 -19.34 13.39 8.16
C LYS A 36 -19.50 12.50 6.93
N TYR A 37 -18.39 11.89 6.46
CA TYR A 37 -18.42 10.98 5.31
C TYR A 37 -19.29 9.75 5.57
N GLU A 38 -19.13 9.11 6.72
CA GLU A 38 -19.96 7.94 7.11
C GLU A 38 -21.44 8.29 7.23
N GLY A 39 -21.76 9.49 7.73
CA GLY A 39 -23.13 9.98 7.83
C GLY A 39 -23.81 10.26 6.49
N LEU A 40 -23.05 10.45 5.40
CA LEU A 40 -23.61 10.74 4.08
C LEU A 40 -24.06 9.50 3.30
N GLN A 41 -23.88 8.29 3.85
CA GLN A 41 -24.29 7.01 3.24
C GLN A 41 -23.94 6.91 1.74
N PHE A 42 -22.70 7.22 1.38
CA PHE A 42 -22.25 7.08 -0.01
C PHE A 42 -22.39 5.61 -0.46
N PRO A 43 -22.89 5.38 -1.68
CA PRO A 43 -22.94 4.04 -2.23
C PRO A 43 -21.53 3.45 -2.32
N SER A 44 -21.41 2.16 -2.06
CA SER A 44 -20.12 1.46 -2.21
C SER A 44 -19.56 1.68 -3.62
N PRO A 45 -18.25 1.90 -3.77
CA PRO A 45 -17.64 2.06 -5.08
C PRO A 45 -17.99 0.92 -6.02
N THR A 46 -18.31 1.24 -7.26
CA THR A 46 -18.58 0.23 -8.28
C THR A 46 -17.34 -0.64 -8.55
N ILE A 47 -17.55 -1.84 -9.08
CA ILE A 47 -16.45 -2.74 -9.47
C ILE A 47 -15.50 -2.03 -10.46
N ALA A 48 -16.05 -1.27 -11.40
CA ALA A 48 -15.26 -0.50 -12.37
C ALA A 48 -14.37 0.55 -11.67
N LEU A 49 -14.93 1.29 -10.70
CA LEU A 49 -14.18 2.30 -9.94
C LEU A 49 -13.08 1.67 -9.09
N ARG A 50 -13.35 0.55 -8.43
CA ARG A 50 -12.33 -0.18 -7.65
C ARG A 50 -11.19 -0.66 -8.55
N ARG A 51 -11.51 -1.17 -9.73
CA ARG A 51 -10.53 -1.60 -10.72
C ARG A 51 -9.66 -0.43 -11.20
N GLU A 52 -10.28 0.69 -11.55
CA GLU A 52 -9.57 1.90 -11.99
C GLU A 52 -8.65 2.44 -10.88
N ASN A 53 -9.12 2.48 -9.64
CA ASN A 53 -8.31 2.89 -8.50
C ASN A 53 -7.12 1.95 -8.27
N LYS A 54 -7.32 0.63 -8.40
CA LYS A 54 -6.23 -0.36 -8.31
C LYS A 54 -5.16 -0.10 -9.37
N ILE A 55 -5.55 0.06 -10.65
CA ILE A 55 -4.63 0.37 -11.74
C ILE A 55 -3.85 1.65 -11.46
N ARG A 56 -4.58 2.72 -11.09
CA ARG A 56 -3.98 4.03 -10.80
C ARG A 56 -2.96 3.94 -9.67
N THR A 57 -3.29 3.26 -8.58
CA THR A 57 -2.42 3.16 -7.41
C THR A 57 -1.15 2.37 -7.75
N ILE A 58 -1.28 1.20 -8.40
CA ILE A 58 -0.13 0.39 -8.82
C ILE A 58 0.77 1.20 -9.77
N TYR A 59 0.20 1.79 -10.81
CA TYR A 59 0.94 2.58 -11.79
C TYR A 59 1.68 3.74 -11.13
N SER A 60 0.99 4.57 -10.33
CA SER A 60 1.60 5.76 -9.73
C SER A 60 2.70 5.42 -8.73
N SER A 61 2.55 4.36 -7.94
CA SER A 61 3.59 3.89 -7.01
C SER A 61 4.84 3.44 -7.76
N LEU A 62 4.68 2.66 -8.82
CA LEU A 62 5.80 2.12 -9.58
C LEU A 62 6.51 3.19 -10.44
N VAL A 63 5.79 4.20 -10.93
CA VAL A 63 6.41 5.36 -11.59
C VAL A 63 7.36 6.11 -10.64
N ILE A 64 6.97 6.27 -9.37
CA ILE A 64 7.85 6.89 -8.34
C ILE A 64 9.11 6.03 -8.11
N GLU A 65 8.99 4.70 -8.21
CA GLU A 65 10.10 3.75 -8.10
C GLU A 65 10.95 3.66 -9.40
N GLY A 66 10.59 4.41 -10.45
CA GLY A 66 11.31 4.43 -11.72
C GLY A 66 10.93 3.34 -12.71
N ASN A 67 9.80 2.68 -12.53
CA ASN A 67 9.24 1.75 -13.52
C ASN A 67 8.80 2.51 -14.77
N ASN A 68 9.08 1.98 -15.96
CA ASN A 68 8.86 2.65 -17.24
C ASN A 68 7.65 2.12 -18.02
N LEU A 69 6.86 1.23 -17.46
CA LEU A 69 5.65 0.75 -18.14
C LEU A 69 4.56 1.84 -18.13
N SER A 70 3.84 1.95 -19.24
CA SER A 70 2.70 2.87 -19.34
C SER A 70 1.49 2.35 -18.53
N LYS A 71 0.54 3.23 -18.25
CA LYS A 71 -0.72 2.84 -17.58
C LYS A 71 -1.49 1.77 -18.37
N GLU A 72 -1.45 1.83 -19.69
CA GLU A 72 -2.06 0.84 -20.59
C GLU A 72 -1.38 -0.52 -20.47
N GLN A 73 -0.04 -0.54 -20.35
CA GLN A 73 0.72 -1.76 -20.15
C GLN A 73 0.45 -2.37 -18.76
N VAL A 74 0.38 -1.56 -17.71
CA VAL A 74 -0.04 -2.01 -16.37
C VAL A 74 -1.44 -2.60 -16.41
N THR A 75 -2.37 -1.95 -17.14
CA THR A 75 -3.73 -2.43 -17.33
C THR A 75 -3.75 -3.76 -18.08
N ALA A 76 -2.94 -3.90 -19.13
CA ALA A 76 -2.82 -5.14 -19.89
C ALA A 76 -2.30 -6.30 -19.02
N LEU A 77 -1.28 -6.05 -18.17
CA LEU A 77 -0.78 -7.05 -17.22
C LEU A 77 -1.84 -7.45 -16.19
N LEU A 78 -2.64 -6.51 -15.70
CA LEU A 78 -3.76 -6.80 -14.80
C LEU A 78 -4.81 -7.70 -15.46
N ASP A 79 -5.00 -7.56 -16.79
CA ASP A 79 -5.90 -8.38 -17.59
C ASP A 79 -5.28 -9.72 -18.06
N GLY A 80 -4.07 -10.05 -17.58
CA GLY A 80 -3.37 -11.27 -17.97
C GLY A 80 -2.84 -11.26 -19.42
N LYS A 81 -2.74 -10.08 -20.05
CA LYS A 81 -2.25 -9.94 -21.43
C LYS A 81 -0.73 -9.78 -21.45
N PRO A 82 -0.05 -10.28 -22.48
CA PRO A 82 1.39 -10.09 -22.62
C PRO A 82 1.72 -8.62 -22.91
N VAL A 83 2.86 -8.15 -22.36
CA VAL A 83 3.37 -6.80 -22.53
C VAL A 83 4.84 -6.86 -22.95
N ILE A 84 5.25 -5.96 -23.83
CA ILE A 84 6.65 -5.77 -24.21
C ILE A 84 7.25 -4.69 -23.32
N GLY A 85 8.33 -5.02 -22.60
CA GLY A 85 9.02 -4.11 -21.70
C GLY A 85 10.24 -4.77 -21.06
N LYS A 86 10.94 -4.05 -20.19
CA LYS A 86 12.05 -4.64 -19.43
C LYS A 86 11.51 -5.72 -18.49
N LYS A 87 12.18 -6.85 -18.41
CA LYS A 87 11.75 -7.97 -17.54
C LYS A 87 11.54 -7.53 -16.08
N LYS A 88 12.45 -6.68 -15.57
CA LYS A 88 12.36 -6.12 -14.23
C LYS A 88 11.06 -5.32 -14.04
N ASP A 89 10.78 -4.38 -14.96
CA ASP A 89 9.61 -3.50 -14.87
C ASP A 89 8.30 -4.33 -14.92
N ILE A 90 8.25 -5.36 -15.76
CA ILE A 90 7.11 -6.29 -15.86
C ILE A 90 6.96 -7.08 -14.55
N GLN A 91 8.06 -7.60 -13.99
CA GLN A 91 8.03 -8.35 -12.73
C GLN A 91 7.55 -7.50 -11.56
N GLU A 92 8.00 -6.25 -11.47
CA GLU A 92 7.55 -5.31 -10.43
C GLU A 92 6.03 -5.10 -10.49
N VAL A 93 5.48 -4.90 -11.69
CA VAL A 93 4.02 -4.74 -11.86
C VAL A 93 3.27 -6.01 -11.48
N GLN A 94 3.74 -7.17 -11.91
CA GLN A 94 3.11 -8.46 -11.56
C GLN A 94 3.13 -8.71 -10.04
N ASN A 95 4.24 -8.40 -9.38
CA ASN A 95 4.36 -8.50 -7.93
C ASN A 95 3.40 -7.53 -7.22
N ALA A 96 3.31 -6.29 -7.69
CA ALA A 96 2.39 -5.30 -7.14
C ALA A 96 0.93 -5.74 -7.29
N ILE A 97 0.53 -6.27 -8.46
CA ILE A 97 -0.82 -6.82 -8.68
C ILE A 97 -1.12 -7.92 -7.66
N LYS A 98 -0.19 -8.88 -7.51
CA LYS A 98 -0.30 -10.01 -6.58
C LYS A 98 -0.40 -9.53 -5.12
N ALA A 99 0.43 -8.56 -4.72
CA ALA A 99 0.39 -7.98 -3.38
C ALA A 99 -0.95 -7.28 -3.10
N TYR A 100 -1.50 -6.56 -4.07
CA TYR A 100 -2.82 -5.93 -3.96
C TYR A 100 -3.96 -6.95 -3.85
N ASP A 101 -3.88 -8.08 -4.55
CA ASP A 101 -4.89 -9.16 -4.44
C ASP A 101 -4.87 -9.83 -3.06
N LEU A 102 -3.71 -9.84 -2.41
CA LEU A 102 -3.52 -10.37 -1.07
C LEU A 102 -3.73 -9.32 0.04
N PHE A 103 -3.98 -8.05 -0.30
CA PHE A 103 -3.98 -6.92 0.64
C PHE A 103 -4.85 -7.17 1.89
N SER A 104 -6.06 -7.69 1.71
CA SER A 104 -6.98 -7.97 2.82
C SER A 104 -6.53 -9.11 3.75
N THR A 105 -5.53 -9.89 3.35
CA THR A 105 -4.98 -11.00 4.16
C THR A 105 -3.84 -10.55 5.06
N TYR A 106 -3.27 -9.38 4.82
CA TYR A 106 -2.16 -8.86 5.61
C TYR A 106 -2.62 -8.24 6.92
N ASN A 107 -1.94 -8.60 8.01
CA ASN A 107 -2.13 -7.97 9.31
C ASN A 107 -1.05 -6.90 9.53
N PRO A 108 -1.40 -5.60 9.61
CA PRO A 108 -0.43 -4.52 9.76
C PRO A 108 0.35 -4.56 11.09
N ASN A 109 -0.18 -5.27 12.10
CA ASN A 109 0.45 -5.40 13.41
C ASN A 109 1.30 -6.69 13.54
N SER A 110 1.61 -7.38 12.44
CA SER A 110 2.34 -8.64 12.44
C SER A 110 3.59 -8.55 11.56
N LEU A 111 4.77 -8.71 12.17
CA LEU A 111 6.04 -8.78 11.42
C LEU A 111 6.01 -9.90 10.38
N LYS A 112 5.48 -11.07 10.74
CA LYS A 112 5.35 -12.20 9.81
C LYS A 112 4.53 -11.82 8.58
N SER A 113 3.45 -11.07 8.79
CA SER A 113 2.59 -10.58 7.70
C SER A 113 3.31 -9.54 6.85
N PHE A 114 4.05 -8.62 7.48
CA PHE A 114 4.90 -7.64 6.79
C PHE A 114 5.95 -8.32 5.91
N LEU A 115 6.70 -9.30 6.45
CA LEU A 115 7.70 -10.06 5.71
C LEU A 115 7.09 -10.87 4.57
N SER A 116 5.87 -11.38 4.74
CA SER A 116 5.13 -12.04 3.67
C SER A 116 4.78 -11.08 2.53
N ALA A 117 4.33 -9.88 2.85
CA ALA A 117 4.06 -8.84 1.84
C ALA A 117 5.35 -8.41 1.14
N HIS A 118 6.43 -8.16 1.88
CA HIS A 118 7.76 -7.85 1.35
C HIS A 118 8.25 -8.95 0.39
N LYS A 119 8.09 -10.21 0.76
CA LYS A 119 8.44 -11.35 -0.11
C LYS A 119 7.70 -11.29 -1.44
N VAL A 120 6.38 -11.07 -1.41
CA VAL A 120 5.55 -10.99 -2.62
C VAL A 120 5.97 -9.82 -3.50
N MET A 121 6.19 -8.63 -2.90
CA MET A 121 6.58 -7.43 -3.63
C MET A 121 7.94 -7.55 -4.32
N LEU A 122 8.88 -8.27 -3.74
CA LEU A 122 10.27 -8.38 -4.22
C LEU A 122 10.59 -9.76 -4.85
N GLU A 123 9.59 -10.60 -5.05
CA GLU A 123 9.76 -11.93 -5.66
C GLU A 123 10.43 -11.83 -7.03
N HIS A 124 11.52 -12.54 -7.24
CA HIS A 124 12.36 -12.51 -8.45
C HIS A 124 13.04 -11.17 -8.77
N LEU A 125 13.04 -10.22 -7.85
CA LEU A 125 13.74 -8.95 -7.99
C LEU A 125 15.01 -8.89 -7.13
N VAL A 126 14.98 -9.52 -5.95
CA VAL A 126 16.10 -9.62 -5.01
C VAL A 126 16.16 -11.01 -4.37
N ASP A 127 17.36 -11.44 -3.94
CA ASP A 127 17.59 -12.78 -3.39
C ASP A 127 17.09 -12.92 -1.93
N ASP A 128 16.99 -11.81 -1.21
CA ASP A 128 16.62 -11.74 0.21
C ASP A 128 15.16 -11.30 0.45
N ALA A 129 14.30 -11.45 -0.56
CA ALA A 129 12.88 -11.13 -0.46
C ALA A 129 12.21 -11.82 0.73
N GLY A 130 11.61 -11.03 1.63
CA GLY A 130 10.95 -11.53 2.84
C GLY A 130 11.88 -11.80 4.02
N LYS A 131 13.11 -11.30 3.98
CA LYS A 131 14.07 -11.33 5.10
C LYS A 131 14.37 -9.91 5.59
N ILE A 132 14.79 -9.83 6.85
CA ILE A 132 15.37 -8.65 7.51
C ILE A 132 16.75 -9.03 7.99
#